data_e1667e0e5924f323e7264d26ccedf157
#
_entry.id   e1667e0e5924f323e7264d26ccedf157
#
_cell.length_a   1.000
_cell.length_b   1.000
_cell.length_c   1.000
_cell.angle_alpha   90.00
_cell.angle_beta   90.00
_cell.angle_gamma   90.00
#
_symmetry.space_group_name_H-M   'P 1'
#
loop_
_entity.id
_entity.type
_entity.pdbx_description
1 polymer ?
#
loop_
_entity_poly.entity_id
_entity_poly.type
_entity_poly.pdbx_seq_one_letter_code
_entity_poly.pdbx_strand_id
1 'polypeptide(L)'
;MKLREWNAHLHGLVVFRALLNDPVVAKLLDLTDRMEAGCSSYGPVCDAVAAFEAALFEYTTNWGSYLSNAVLEAETICVRQAAAGQLDALLQSALDSELQFLQQLCGLTLDELFQTAYSEQAQRPELAFLPRWQTCELDLAAAYAQRMSEVGKKGYGMFAKHHVFTVENGQLVPVKYPDPQRLSELPGYEKEREKVIANTKALLAGMPANNVLLYGDAGTGKSSAVKAIANEFAPEGLRLVEVKKNQLYQIPDLMDKLAANPLKFILFIDDLSFTANDDNFAALKAILEGSVGGRAQNIAVYATSNRRHLIKETLSDRTGDDIHEADTRQKLMSLSARFGLTVTFQRPEKARFETILEELAKQHNIQMPTEQLLLKAEAFALRAGGRSPRVAKQFIEQCEAGVQK
;
A
#
# COMPACT_ATOMS: atom_id res chain seq x y z
N MET A 1 -34.88 2.45 -19.55
CA MET A 1 -35.32 2.11 -18.17
C MET A 1 -36.06 3.34 -17.61
N LYS A 2 -37.13 3.22 -16.85
CA LYS A 2 -37.81 4.36 -16.21
C LYS A 2 -37.04 4.77 -14.95
N LEU A 3 -37.14 6.03 -14.51
CA LEU A 3 -36.43 6.52 -13.31
C LEU A 3 -36.63 5.61 -12.10
N ARG A 4 -37.91 5.20 -11.86
CA ARG A 4 -38.27 4.30 -10.77
C ARG A 4 -37.57 2.94 -10.83
N GLU A 5 -37.26 2.45 -12.03
CA GLU A 5 -36.53 1.20 -12.22
C GLU A 5 -35.03 1.40 -11.92
N TRP A 6 -34.45 2.54 -12.34
CA TRP A 6 -33.08 2.94 -11.99
C TRP A 6 -32.88 2.97 -10.48
N ASN A 7 -33.82 3.67 -9.79
CA ASN A 7 -33.76 3.84 -8.36
C ASN A 7 -33.88 2.49 -7.62
N ALA A 8 -34.85 1.66 -8.05
CA ALA A 8 -35.03 0.33 -7.49
C ALA A 8 -33.82 -0.56 -7.66
N HIS A 9 -33.12 -0.53 -8.81
CA HIS A 9 -31.88 -1.28 -9.02
C HIS A 9 -30.75 -0.77 -8.17
N LEU A 10 -30.58 0.56 -8.05
CA LEU A 10 -29.56 1.14 -7.16
C LEU A 10 -29.76 0.70 -5.71
N HIS A 11 -30.96 0.85 -5.18
CA HIS A 11 -31.30 0.38 -3.82
C HIS A 11 -31.21 -1.14 -3.67
N GLY A 12 -31.39 -1.88 -4.77
CA GLY A 12 -31.37 -3.34 -4.84
C GLY A 12 -29.98 -3.97 -4.95
N LEU A 13 -28.91 -3.20 -5.03
CA LEU A 13 -27.55 -3.75 -5.11
C LEU A 13 -27.22 -4.62 -3.89
N VAL A 14 -26.76 -5.84 -4.13
CA VAL A 14 -26.38 -6.84 -3.12
C VAL A 14 -24.87 -7.08 -3.16
N VAL A 15 -24.32 -7.43 -4.33
CA VAL A 15 -22.90 -7.68 -4.53
C VAL A 15 -22.10 -6.39 -4.37
N PHE A 16 -22.52 -5.34 -5.05
CA PHE A 16 -21.90 -4.01 -4.99
C PHE A 16 -22.55 -3.07 -3.98
N ARG A 17 -23.15 -3.62 -2.92
CA ARG A 17 -23.84 -2.83 -1.87
C ARG A 17 -22.98 -1.71 -1.28
N ALA A 18 -21.70 -1.93 -1.15
CA ALA A 18 -20.75 -0.96 -0.60
C ALA A 18 -20.62 0.32 -1.45
N LEU A 19 -20.92 0.27 -2.75
CA LEU A 19 -20.94 1.45 -3.63
C LEU A 19 -21.93 2.52 -3.17
N LEU A 20 -23.00 2.15 -2.48
CA LEU A 20 -23.97 3.13 -1.96
C LEU A 20 -23.40 4.05 -0.87
N ASN A 21 -22.24 3.65 -0.28
CA ASN A 21 -21.50 4.46 0.67
C ASN A 21 -20.37 5.28 0.00
N ASP A 22 -20.16 5.10 -1.31
CA ASP A 22 -19.22 5.93 -2.06
C ASP A 22 -19.72 7.38 -2.12
N PRO A 23 -18.87 8.39 -1.87
CA PRO A 23 -19.30 9.78 -1.76
C PRO A 23 -19.98 10.33 -3.01
N VAL A 24 -19.59 9.86 -4.20
CA VAL A 24 -20.19 10.31 -5.47
C VAL A 24 -21.46 9.52 -5.79
N VAL A 25 -21.41 8.19 -5.64
CA VAL A 25 -22.59 7.32 -5.87
C VAL A 25 -23.74 7.67 -4.93
N ALA A 26 -23.46 7.99 -3.66
CA ALA A 26 -24.45 8.44 -2.70
C ALA A 26 -25.16 9.74 -3.13
N LYS A 27 -24.45 10.65 -3.84
CA LYS A 27 -25.05 11.87 -4.39
C LYS A 27 -25.91 11.59 -5.62
N LEU A 28 -25.51 10.61 -6.45
CA LEU A 28 -26.37 10.16 -7.54
C LEU A 28 -27.67 9.53 -7.01
N LEU A 29 -27.58 8.74 -5.95
CA LEU A 29 -28.74 8.14 -5.30
C LEU A 29 -29.69 9.22 -4.74
N ASP A 30 -29.15 10.22 -4.02
CA ASP A 30 -29.96 11.37 -3.54
C ASP A 30 -30.64 12.14 -4.69
N LEU A 31 -29.94 12.30 -5.82
CA LEU A 31 -30.48 12.92 -7.04
C LEU A 31 -31.69 12.10 -7.58
N THR A 32 -31.53 10.80 -7.76
CA THR A 32 -32.58 9.92 -8.31
C THR A 32 -33.76 9.83 -7.35
N ASP A 33 -33.53 9.79 -6.03
CA ASP A 33 -34.60 9.80 -5.01
C ASP A 33 -35.42 11.09 -5.04
N ARG A 34 -34.77 12.26 -5.13
CA ARG A 34 -35.46 13.57 -5.21
C ARG A 34 -36.26 13.71 -6.51
N MET A 35 -35.72 13.21 -7.61
CA MET A 35 -36.43 13.22 -8.90
C MET A 35 -37.65 12.29 -8.86
N GLU A 36 -37.58 11.11 -8.23
CA GLU A 36 -38.73 10.18 -8.08
C GLU A 36 -39.81 10.73 -7.14
N ALA A 37 -39.42 11.44 -6.08
CA ALA A 37 -40.33 12.06 -5.14
C ALA A 37 -41.22 13.17 -5.77
N GLY A 38 -40.87 13.63 -6.98
CA GLY A 38 -41.69 14.59 -7.73
C GLY A 38 -41.72 15.96 -7.10
N CYS A 39 -40.59 16.68 -7.06
CA CYS A 39 -40.54 18.03 -6.54
C CYS A 39 -41.35 19.01 -7.41
N SER A 40 -42.28 19.75 -6.79
CA SER A 40 -43.07 20.81 -7.43
C SER A 40 -42.23 22.05 -7.83
N SER A 41 -40.96 22.10 -7.39
CA SER A 41 -40.02 23.17 -7.77
C SER A 41 -38.70 22.57 -8.26
N TYR A 42 -38.02 23.26 -9.18
CA TYR A 42 -36.75 22.84 -9.76
C TYR A 42 -35.54 23.00 -8.81
N GLY A 43 -35.65 23.82 -7.78
CA GLY A 43 -34.55 24.12 -6.86
C GLY A 43 -33.90 22.89 -6.22
N PRO A 44 -34.68 21.95 -5.61
CA PRO A 44 -34.13 20.75 -4.99
C PRO A 44 -33.44 19.81 -5.98
N VAL A 45 -33.93 19.72 -7.22
CA VAL A 45 -33.32 18.91 -8.29
C VAL A 45 -32.00 19.54 -8.76
N CYS A 46 -32.04 20.88 -8.99
CA CYS A 46 -30.85 21.64 -9.34
C CYS A 46 -29.74 21.50 -8.30
N ASP A 47 -30.08 21.63 -7.02
CA ASP A 47 -29.17 21.43 -5.90
C ASP A 47 -28.56 20.03 -5.89
N ALA A 48 -29.38 18.98 -6.11
CA ALA A 48 -28.89 17.61 -6.14
C ALA A 48 -27.98 17.32 -7.34
N VAL A 49 -28.28 17.87 -8.54
CA VAL A 49 -27.38 17.77 -9.71
C VAL A 49 -26.04 18.45 -9.42
N ALA A 50 -26.07 19.68 -8.90
CA ALA A 50 -24.86 20.43 -8.56
C ALA A 50 -24.04 19.71 -7.47
N ALA A 51 -24.70 19.12 -6.47
CA ALA A 51 -24.02 18.36 -5.42
C ALA A 51 -23.36 17.07 -5.95
N PHE A 52 -24.00 16.39 -6.91
CA PHE A 52 -23.41 15.23 -7.58
C PHE A 52 -22.21 15.64 -8.44
N GLU A 53 -22.36 16.68 -9.28
CA GLU A 53 -21.26 17.15 -10.12
C GLU A 53 -20.07 17.66 -9.30
N ALA A 54 -20.33 18.42 -8.23
CA ALA A 54 -19.29 18.89 -7.33
C ALA A 54 -18.50 17.71 -6.71
N ALA A 55 -19.20 16.68 -6.23
CA ALA A 55 -18.55 15.50 -5.66
C ALA A 55 -17.77 14.71 -6.72
N LEU A 56 -18.29 14.57 -7.94
CA LEU A 56 -17.61 13.89 -9.05
C LEU A 56 -16.34 14.66 -9.49
N PHE A 57 -16.44 15.98 -9.62
CA PHE A 57 -15.37 16.83 -10.16
C PHE A 57 -14.17 16.97 -9.21
N GLU A 58 -14.32 16.59 -7.95
CA GLU A 58 -13.15 16.41 -7.05
C GLU A 58 -12.21 15.31 -7.54
N TYR A 59 -12.69 14.35 -8.34
CA TYR A 59 -11.91 13.21 -8.84
C TYR A 59 -11.72 13.25 -10.36
N THR A 60 -12.80 13.48 -11.12
CA THR A 60 -12.81 13.48 -12.58
C THR A 60 -14.10 14.11 -13.11
N THR A 61 -14.08 14.56 -14.38
CA THR A 61 -15.29 15.02 -15.08
C THR A 61 -16.07 13.88 -15.77
N ASN A 62 -15.53 12.65 -15.76
CA ASN A 62 -16.10 11.50 -16.45
C ASN A 62 -16.70 10.51 -15.44
N TRP A 63 -18.03 10.49 -15.36
CA TRP A 63 -18.80 9.60 -14.49
C TRP A 63 -18.58 8.12 -14.80
N GLY A 64 -18.61 7.75 -16.10
CA GLY A 64 -18.42 6.36 -16.50
C GLY A 64 -17.07 5.79 -16.05
N SER A 65 -16.01 6.59 -16.20
CA SER A 65 -14.67 6.22 -15.72
C SER A 65 -14.62 6.13 -14.19
N TYR A 66 -15.29 7.05 -13.48
CA TYR A 66 -15.34 7.02 -12.02
C TYR A 66 -16.02 5.75 -11.52
N LEU A 67 -17.26 5.49 -11.99
CA LEU A 67 -18.05 4.34 -11.55
C LEU A 67 -17.38 3.02 -11.91
N SER A 68 -16.87 2.89 -13.13
CA SER A 68 -16.17 1.67 -13.55
C SER A 68 -14.96 1.36 -12.67
N ASN A 69 -14.15 2.36 -12.31
CA ASN A 69 -13.03 2.18 -11.39
C ASN A 69 -13.52 1.78 -9.99
N ALA A 70 -14.58 2.42 -9.49
CA ALA A 70 -15.16 2.06 -8.20
C ALA A 70 -15.66 0.61 -8.15
N VAL A 71 -16.28 0.13 -9.24
CA VAL A 71 -16.73 -1.26 -9.41
C VAL A 71 -15.54 -2.23 -9.48
N LEU A 72 -14.52 -1.92 -10.29
CA LEU A 72 -13.35 -2.78 -10.48
C LEU A 72 -12.46 -2.90 -9.23
N GLU A 73 -12.51 -1.90 -8.35
CA GLU A 73 -11.74 -1.87 -7.11
C GLU A 73 -12.54 -2.33 -5.89
N ALA A 74 -13.86 -2.49 -6.02
CA ALA A 74 -14.74 -2.83 -4.91
C ALA A 74 -14.32 -4.14 -4.22
N GLU A 75 -14.35 -4.14 -2.89
CA GLU A 75 -14.28 -5.36 -2.09
C GLU A 75 -15.66 -5.97 -1.97
N THR A 76 -15.91 -7.05 -2.72
CA THR A 76 -17.19 -7.75 -2.73
C THR A 76 -17.06 -9.19 -2.24
N ILE A 77 -18.16 -9.81 -1.86
CA ILE A 77 -18.19 -11.24 -1.53
C ILE A 77 -17.73 -12.09 -2.72
N CYS A 78 -18.11 -11.69 -3.94
CA CYS A 78 -17.74 -12.40 -5.17
C CYS A 78 -16.23 -12.36 -5.41
N VAL A 79 -15.57 -11.19 -5.23
CA VAL A 79 -14.10 -11.07 -5.34
C VAL A 79 -13.40 -11.97 -4.33
N ARG A 80 -13.85 -12.00 -3.08
CA ARG A 80 -13.25 -12.83 -2.03
C ARG A 80 -13.41 -14.32 -2.32
N GLN A 81 -14.60 -14.74 -2.73
CA GLN A 81 -14.85 -16.15 -3.09
C GLN A 81 -14.14 -16.57 -4.38
N ALA A 82 -14.12 -15.71 -5.39
CA ALA A 82 -13.37 -15.97 -6.62
C ALA A 82 -11.87 -16.12 -6.36
N ALA A 83 -11.31 -15.27 -5.51
CA ALA A 83 -9.90 -15.39 -5.09
C ALA A 83 -9.60 -16.70 -4.35
N ALA A 84 -10.61 -17.27 -3.65
CA ALA A 84 -10.53 -18.58 -2.99
C ALA A 84 -10.90 -19.76 -3.92
N GLY A 85 -11.30 -19.51 -5.18
CA GLY A 85 -11.74 -20.54 -6.12
C GLY A 85 -13.10 -21.18 -5.78
N GLN A 86 -13.96 -20.50 -5.05
CA GLN A 86 -15.21 -21.02 -4.45
C GLN A 86 -16.45 -20.20 -4.81
N LEU A 87 -16.46 -19.50 -5.95
CA LEU A 87 -17.60 -18.67 -6.32
C LEU A 87 -18.86 -19.52 -6.59
N ASP A 88 -19.92 -19.27 -5.82
CA ASP A 88 -21.20 -19.92 -5.92
C ASP A 88 -21.99 -19.44 -7.16
N ALA A 89 -22.77 -20.36 -7.79
CA ALA A 89 -23.53 -20.08 -9.00
C ALA A 89 -24.59 -18.98 -8.81
N LEU A 90 -25.23 -18.89 -7.64
CA LEU A 90 -26.20 -17.83 -7.34
C LEU A 90 -25.51 -16.48 -7.26
N LEU A 91 -24.33 -16.41 -6.60
CA LEU A 91 -23.55 -15.20 -6.51
C LEU A 91 -23.01 -14.77 -7.89
N GLN A 92 -22.61 -15.71 -8.74
CA GLN A 92 -22.23 -15.42 -10.12
C GLN A 92 -23.39 -14.79 -10.90
N SER A 93 -24.59 -15.35 -10.81
CA SER A 93 -25.78 -14.80 -11.48
C SER A 93 -26.14 -13.39 -10.96
N ALA A 94 -26.04 -13.17 -9.66
CA ALA A 94 -26.25 -11.84 -9.06
C ALA A 94 -25.19 -10.84 -9.55
N LEU A 95 -23.90 -11.25 -9.58
CA LEU A 95 -22.81 -10.45 -10.10
C LEU A 95 -23.05 -10.04 -11.56
N ASP A 96 -23.41 -10.99 -12.43
CA ASP A 96 -23.64 -10.72 -13.85
C ASP A 96 -24.80 -9.74 -14.05
N SER A 97 -25.88 -9.89 -13.29
CA SER A 97 -27.04 -8.99 -13.33
C SER A 97 -26.69 -7.57 -12.88
N GLU A 98 -25.95 -7.44 -11.77
CA GLU A 98 -25.52 -6.12 -11.25
C GLU A 98 -24.48 -5.47 -12.16
N LEU A 99 -23.53 -6.21 -12.76
CA LEU A 99 -22.61 -5.67 -13.74
C LEU A 99 -23.32 -5.14 -14.98
N GLN A 100 -24.35 -5.85 -15.48
CA GLN A 100 -25.17 -5.38 -16.60
C GLN A 100 -25.89 -4.06 -16.27
N PHE A 101 -26.43 -3.94 -15.08
CA PHE A 101 -27.05 -2.70 -14.61
C PHE A 101 -26.02 -1.57 -14.46
N LEU A 102 -24.89 -1.83 -13.81
CA LEU A 102 -23.81 -0.85 -13.60
C LEU A 102 -23.17 -0.41 -14.93
N GLN A 103 -23.11 -1.29 -15.92
CA GLN A 103 -22.72 -0.95 -17.30
C GLN A 103 -23.62 0.15 -17.89
N GLN A 104 -24.95 -0.01 -17.76
CA GLN A 104 -25.91 1.00 -18.22
C GLN A 104 -25.74 2.30 -17.42
N LEU A 105 -25.51 2.20 -16.11
CA LEU A 105 -25.31 3.34 -15.24
C LEU A 105 -24.04 4.14 -15.58
N CYS A 106 -22.97 3.48 -16.03
CA CYS A 106 -21.75 4.14 -16.50
C CYS A 106 -22.00 5.08 -17.71
N GLY A 107 -22.94 4.71 -18.57
CA GLY A 107 -23.32 5.51 -19.73
C GLY A 107 -24.37 6.58 -19.45
N LEU A 108 -24.92 6.66 -18.24
CA LEU A 108 -26.04 7.53 -17.94
C LEU A 108 -25.64 9.01 -17.98
N THR A 109 -26.26 9.76 -18.89
CA THR A 109 -26.11 11.21 -18.99
C THR A 109 -27.22 11.95 -18.23
N LEU A 110 -27.00 13.24 -17.92
CA LEU A 110 -28.02 14.07 -17.27
C LEU A 110 -29.28 14.19 -18.15
N ASP A 111 -29.10 14.30 -19.45
CA ASP A 111 -30.23 14.45 -20.40
C ASP A 111 -31.09 13.17 -20.46
N GLU A 112 -30.46 11.99 -20.47
CA GLU A 112 -31.18 10.71 -20.38
C GLU A 112 -31.88 10.54 -19.02
N LEU A 113 -31.26 10.95 -17.93
CA LEU A 113 -31.87 10.93 -16.61
C LEU A 113 -33.14 11.81 -16.59
N PHE A 114 -33.07 13.01 -17.14
CA PHE A 114 -34.22 13.89 -17.25
C PHE A 114 -35.30 13.36 -18.20
N GLN A 115 -34.91 12.72 -19.31
CA GLN A 115 -35.91 12.10 -20.21
C GLN A 115 -36.67 10.97 -19.52
N THR A 116 -36.02 10.24 -18.60
CA THR A 116 -36.65 9.15 -17.85
C THR A 116 -37.55 9.67 -16.72
N ALA A 117 -37.22 10.82 -16.13
CA ALA A 117 -37.95 11.41 -15.01
C ALA A 117 -39.17 12.25 -15.44
N TYR A 118 -39.02 12.99 -16.54
CA TYR A 118 -40.04 13.95 -17.02
C TYR A 118 -40.51 13.54 -18.42
N SER A 119 -41.77 13.06 -18.51
CA SER A 119 -42.36 12.58 -19.76
C SER A 119 -42.63 13.69 -20.77
N GLU A 120 -42.89 14.91 -20.31
CA GLU A 120 -43.15 16.08 -21.14
C GLU A 120 -41.93 17.02 -21.15
N GLN A 121 -41.53 17.49 -22.31
CA GLN A 121 -40.36 18.39 -22.47
C GLN A 121 -40.58 19.73 -21.73
N ALA A 122 -41.84 20.19 -21.66
CA ALA A 122 -42.21 21.42 -20.94
C ALA A 122 -42.05 21.33 -19.41
N GLN A 123 -41.96 20.10 -18.86
CA GLN A 123 -41.74 19.87 -17.43
C GLN A 123 -40.27 19.70 -17.04
N ARG A 124 -39.35 19.73 -18.01
CA ARG A 124 -37.91 19.55 -17.75
C ARG A 124 -37.31 20.86 -17.26
N PRO A 125 -36.53 20.83 -16.18
CA PRO A 125 -35.84 22.02 -15.73
C PRO A 125 -34.81 22.48 -16.77
N GLU A 126 -34.76 23.79 -17.03
CA GLU A 126 -33.67 24.39 -17.83
C GLU A 126 -32.42 24.52 -16.97
N LEU A 127 -31.56 23.49 -17.01
CA LEU A 127 -30.31 23.45 -16.28
C LEU A 127 -29.09 23.65 -17.19
N ALA A 128 -29.25 24.40 -18.29
CA ALA A 128 -28.18 24.65 -19.25
C ALA A 128 -26.98 25.40 -18.65
N PHE A 129 -27.16 26.05 -17.52
CA PHE A 129 -26.09 26.75 -16.79
C PHE A 129 -25.21 25.84 -15.93
N LEU A 130 -25.66 24.58 -15.66
CA LEU A 130 -24.82 23.61 -14.95
C LEU A 130 -23.88 22.92 -15.93
N PRO A 131 -22.66 22.58 -15.48
CA PRO A 131 -21.77 21.71 -16.25
C PRO A 131 -22.45 20.38 -16.56
N ARG A 132 -21.89 19.64 -17.52
CA ARG A 132 -22.35 18.30 -17.89
C ARG A 132 -21.22 17.32 -17.65
N TRP A 133 -21.46 16.29 -16.84
CA TRP A 133 -20.50 15.20 -16.74
C TRP A 133 -20.39 14.43 -18.05
N GLN A 134 -19.21 13.88 -18.28
CA GLN A 134 -18.92 13.02 -19.41
C GLN A 134 -19.17 11.56 -19.04
N THR A 135 -19.43 10.73 -20.03
CA THR A 135 -19.52 9.28 -19.91
C THR A 135 -18.46 8.61 -20.80
N CYS A 136 -18.22 7.33 -20.62
CA CYS A 136 -17.36 6.54 -21.49
C CYS A 136 -18.08 5.26 -21.91
N GLU A 137 -17.76 4.78 -23.11
CA GLU A 137 -18.13 3.43 -23.52
C GLU A 137 -17.09 2.45 -22.97
N LEU A 138 -17.53 1.47 -22.23
CA LEU A 138 -16.72 0.43 -21.64
C LEU A 138 -17.53 -0.86 -21.57
N ASP A 139 -16.94 -1.99 -21.92
CA ASP A 139 -17.48 -3.30 -21.57
C ASP A 139 -17.08 -3.63 -20.13
N LEU A 140 -17.95 -3.29 -19.18
CA LEU A 140 -17.68 -3.46 -17.76
C LEU A 140 -17.55 -4.93 -17.37
N ALA A 141 -18.31 -5.83 -18.00
CA ALA A 141 -18.23 -7.26 -17.73
C ALA A 141 -16.88 -7.85 -18.16
N ALA A 142 -16.41 -7.49 -19.36
CA ALA A 142 -15.09 -7.90 -19.84
C ALA A 142 -13.96 -7.29 -18.98
N ALA A 143 -14.07 -5.99 -18.64
CA ALA A 143 -13.11 -5.32 -17.77
C ALA A 143 -13.06 -5.97 -16.37
N TYR A 144 -14.21 -6.32 -15.81
CA TYR A 144 -14.31 -7.00 -14.51
C TYR A 144 -13.71 -8.41 -14.57
N ALA A 145 -13.99 -9.20 -15.62
CA ALA A 145 -13.40 -10.53 -15.82
C ALA A 145 -11.86 -10.44 -15.91
N GLN A 146 -11.35 -9.49 -16.69
CA GLN A 146 -9.90 -9.23 -16.75
C GLN A 146 -9.35 -8.83 -15.37
N ARG A 147 -10.03 -7.92 -14.66
CA ARG A 147 -9.64 -7.49 -13.31
C ARG A 147 -9.57 -8.66 -12.33
N MET A 148 -10.51 -9.61 -12.41
CA MET A 148 -10.53 -10.82 -11.59
C MET A 148 -9.36 -11.76 -11.91
N SER A 149 -8.96 -11.89 -13.17
CA SER A 149 -7.76 -12.66 -13.54
C SER A 149 -6.47 -12.05 -12.97
N GLU A 150 -6.46 -10.76 -12.70
CA GLU A 150 -5.32 -10.00 -12.18
C GLU A 150 -5.43 -9.68 -10.68
N VAL A 151 -6.42 -10.23 -9.97
CA VAL A 151 -6.70 -9.90 -8.56
C VAL A 151 -5.49 -10.15 -7.64
N GLY A 152 -4.69 -11.17 -7.95
CA GLY A 152 -3.45 -11.47 -7.23
C GLY A 152 -2.32 -10.42 -7.40
N LYS A 153 -2.45 -9.53 -8.37
CA LYS A 153 -1.50 -8.43 -8.61
C LYS A 153 -2.08 -7.08 -8.18
N LYS A 154 -3.30 -6.82 -8.60
CA LYS A 154 -3.97 -5.52 -8.41
C LYS A 154 -4.70 -5.41 -7.07
N GLY A 155 -5.09 -6.53 -6.44
CA GLY A 155 -5.86 -6.54 -5.21
C GLY A 155 -7.29 -6.02 -5.36
N TYR A 156 -7.98 -5.78 -4.27
CA TYR A 156 -9.32 -5.21 -4.17
C TYR A 156 -9.44 -4.34 -2.91
N GLY A 157 -10.49 -3.52 -2.83
CA GLY A 157 -10.72 -2.62 -1.71
C GLY A 157 -9.55 -1.65 -1.51
N MET A 158 -9.12 -1.48 -0.26
CA MET A 158 -7.99 -0.60 0.06
C MET A 158 -6.68 -1.04 -0.58
N PHE A 159 -6.51 -2.33 -0.84
CA PHE A 159 -5.30 -2.87 -1.45
C PHE A 159 -5.18 -2.60 -2.95
N ALA A 160 -6.28 -2.26 -3.62
CA ALA A 160 -6.25 -1.81 -5.01
C ALA A 160 -5.69 -0.39 -5.13
N LYS A 161 -5.97 0.46 -4.14
CA LYS A 161 -5.62 1.89 -4.12
C LYS A 161 -4.27 2.18 -3.50
N HIS A 162 -3.85 1.35 -2.54
CA HIS A 162 -2.65 1.58 -1.74
C HIS A 162 -1.77 0.33 -1.69
N HIS A 163 -0.46 0.54 -1.59
CA HIS A 163 0.51 -0.55 -1.48
C HIS A 163 1.33 -0.51 -0.18
N VAL A 164 1.22 0.58 0.60
CA VAL A 164 1.87 0.72 1.91
C VAL A 164 0.81 1.00 2.97
N PHE A 165 0.90 0.27 4.06
CA PHE A 165 -0.03 0.32 5.19
C PHE A 165 0.72 0.42 6.52
N THR A 166 0.06 0.95 7.52
CA THR A 166 0.46 0.87 8.93
C THR A 166 -0.63 0.17 9.73
N VAL A 167 -0.31 -0.20 10.97
CA VAL A 167 -1.28 -0.79 11.90
C VAL A 167 -1.70 0.25 12.93
N GLU A 168 -3.00 0.46 13.08
CA GLU A 168 -3.58 1.32 14.11
C GLU A 168 -4.74 0.58 14.78
N ASN A 169 -4.68 0.40 16.09
CA ASN A 169 -5.69 -0.31 16.88
C ASN A 169 -6.05 -1.72 16.30
N GLY A 170 -5.06 -2.45 15.79
CA GLY A 170 -5.26 -3.77 15.20
C GLY A 170 -5.91 -3.77 13.82
N GLN A 171 -6.04 -2.60 13.19
CA GLN A 171 -6.56 -2.45 11.84
C GLN A 171 -5.48 -1.91 10.90
N LEU A 172 -5.57 -2.31 9.62
CA LEU A 172 -4.73 -1.73 8.57
C LEU A 172 -5.23 -0.34 8.18
N VAL A 173 -4.31 0.60 8.16
CA VAL A 173 -4.57 1.97 7.70
C VAL A 173 -3.63 2.28 6.53
N PRO A 174 -4.15 2.72 5.37
CA PRO A 174 -3.31 3.06 4.24
C PRO A 174 -2.46 4.30 4.51
N VAL A 175 -1.20 4.25 4.10
CA VAL A 175 -0.30 5.40 4.12
C VAL A 175 -0.57 6.25 2.88
N LYS A 176 -1.09 7.48 3.07
CA LYS A 176 -1.47 8.37 1.96
C LYS A 176 -0.26 8.80 1.10
N TYR A 177 0.86 9.05 1.73
CA TYR A 177 2.09 9.53 1.09
C TYR A 177 3.26 8.63 1.50
N PRO A 178 3.37 7.42 0.90
CA PRO A 178 4.50 6.54 1.19
C PRO A 178 5.80 7.15 0.67
N ASP A 179 6.92 6.77 1.29
CA ASP A 179 8.25 7.16 0.84
C ASP A 179 8.45 6.67 -0.62
N PRO A 180 8.68 7.57 -1.60
CA PRO A 180 8.72 7.21 -3.03
C PRO A 180 10.04 6.56 -3.45
N GLN A 181 10.92 6.19 -2.51
CA GLN A 181 12.25 5.64 -2.75
C GLN A 181 12.22 4.49 -3.78
N ARG A 182 13.11 4.55 -4.78
CA ARG A 182 13.28 3.51 -5.80
C ARG A 182 14.60 2.78 -5.63
N LEU A 183 14.66 1.54 -6.14
CA LEU A 183 15.90 0.75 -6.11
C LEU A 183 17.03 1.42 -6.91
N SER A 184 16.71 2.08 -8.01
CA SER A 184 17.66 2.84 -8.84
C SER A 184 18.29 4.04 -8.14
N GLU A 185 17.65 4.55 -7.08
CA GLU A 185 18.13 5.70 -6.29
C GLU A 185 19.03 5.31 -5.11
N LEU A 186 19.27 4.02 -4.93
CA LEU A 186 20.07 3.48 -3.83
C LEU A 186 21.41 2.95 -4.33
N PRO A 187 22.45 3.79 -4.51
CA PRO A 187 23.76 3.29 -4.92
C PRO A 187 24.45 2.52 -3.78
N GLY A 188 25.25 1.54 -4.16
CA GLY A 188 25.95 0.64 -3.24
C GLY A 188 25.05 -0.43 -2.62
N TYR A 189 25.62 -1.47 -2.08
CA TYR A 189 24.95 -2.63 -1.47
C TYR A 189 24.05 -3.44 -2.44
N GLU A 190 24.38 -3.44 -3.73
CA GLU A 190 23.64 -4.17 -4.77
C GLU A 190 23.56 -5.67 -4.43
N LYS A 191 24.69 -6.29 -4.07
CA LYS A 191 24.77 -7.72 -3.71
C LYS A 191 23.94 -8.07 -2.47
N GLU A 192 23.91 -7.17 -1.50
CA GLU A 192 23.10 -7.31 -0.29
C GLU A 192 21.61 -7.22 -0.64
N ARG A 193 21.22 -6.23 -1.46
CA ARG A 193 19.84 -6.07 -1.93
C ARG A 193 19.37 -7.20 -2.84
N GLU A 194 20.21 -7.71 -3.73
CA GLU A 194 19.88 -8.83 -4.62
C GLU A 194 19.37 -10.05 -3.86
N LYS A 195 19.93 -10.36 -2.68
CA LYS A 195 19.45 -11.45 -1.83
C LYS A 195 18.04 -11.21 -1.32
N VAL A 196 17.73 -9.99 -0.90
CA VAL A 196 16.40 -9.60 -0.41
C VAL A 196 15.40 -9.59 -1.58
N ILE A 197 15.80 -9.07 -2.73
CA ILE A 197 15.01 -9.07 -3.97
C ILE A 197 14.69 -10.50 -4.41
N ALA A 198 15.66 -11.39 -4.42
CA ALA A 198 15.46 -12.80 -4.79
C ALA A 198 14.44 -13.49 -3.86
N ASN A 199 14.54 -13.24 -2.54
CA ASN A 199 13.58 -13.76 -1.56
C ASN A 199 12.17 -13.16 -1.76
N THR A 200 12.08 -11.86 -2.11
CA THR A 200 10.79 -11.20 -2.41
C THR A 200 10.17 -11.75 -3.69
N LYS A 201 10.97 -12.00 -4.73
CA LYS A 201 10.50 -12.65 -5.97
C LYS A 201 10.00 -14.08 -5.72
N ALA A 202 10.64 -14.83 -4.83
CA ALA A 202 10.15 -16.14 -4.42
C ALA A 202 8.77 -16.04 -3.74
N LEU A 203 8.57 -15.06 -2.83
CA LEU A 203 7.28 -14.78 -2.21
C LEU A 203 6.20 -14.46 -3.27
N LEU A 204 6.51 -13.58 -4.23
CA LEU A 204 5.60 -13.20 -5.31
C LEU A 204 5.20 -14.39 -6.19
N ALA A 205 6.16 -15.27 -6.47
CA ALA A 205 5.93 -16.49 -7.24
C ALA A 205 5.20 -17.60 -6.44
N GLY A 206 4.82 -17.36 -5.18
CA GLY A 206 4.19 -18.37 -4.32
C GLY A 206 5.15 -19.50 -3.90
N MET A 207 6.45 -19.33 -4.11
CA MET A 207 7.49 -20.25 -3.64
C MET A 207 7.81 -19.97 -2.16
N PRO A 208 8.43 -20.95 -1.45
CA PRO A 208 8.87 -20.73 -0.09
C PRO A 208 9.80 -19.51 0.01
N ALA A 209 9.41 -18.52 0.80
CA ALA A 209 10.21 -17.33 1.09
C ALA A 209 10.53 -17.27 2.59
N ASN A 210 11.71 -16.78 2.91
CA ASN A 210 12.16 -16.66 4.28
C ASN A 210 11.71 -15.35 4.93
N ASN A 211 11.63 -15.34 6.27
CA ASN A 211 11.69 -14.10 7.01
C ASN A 211 13.11 -13.52 6.89
N VAL A 212 13.24 -12.21 6.80
CA VAL A 212 14.50 -11.53 6.49
C VAL A 212 14.89 -10.59 7.62
N LEU A 213 16.12 -10.72 8.08
CA LEU A 213 16.75 -9.77 9.00
C LEU A 213 17.86 -8.99 8.26
N LEU A 214 17.66 -7.69 8.11
CA LEU A 214 18.69 -6.77 7.64
C LEU A 214 19.35 -6.14 8.86
N TYR A 215 20.59 -6.45 9.13
CA TYR A 215 21.30 -5.85 10.26
C TYR A 215 22.57 -5.15 9.82
N GLY A 216 23.11 -4.27 10.67
CA GLY A 216 24.36 -3.56 10.42
C GLY A 216 24.29 -2.10 10.85
N ASP A 217 25.28 -1.32 10.46
CA ASP A 217 25.47 0.04 10.93
C ASP A 217 24.28 0.96 10.57
N ALA A 218 24.06 1.99 11.40
CA ALA A 218 23.04 2.99 11.15
C ALA A 218 23.36 3.79 9.86
N GLY A 219 22.32 4.15 9.10
CA GLY A 219 22.45 4.96 7.90
C GLY A 219 22.97 4.22 6.66
N THR A 220 23.05 2.88 6.68
CA THR A 220 23.49 2.06 5.55
C THR A 220 22.41 1.73 4.52
N GLY A 221 21.17 2.22 4.71
CA GLY A 221 20.08 2.05 3.74
C GLY A 221 19.22 0.80 3.92
N LYS A 222 19.27 0.11 5.07
CA LYS A 222 18.47 -1.09 5.36
C LYS A 222 16.95 -0.87 5.16
N SER A 223 16.39 0.12 5.85
CA SER A 223 14.96 0.45 5.77
C SER A 223 14.58 0.97 4.38
N SER A 224 15.45 1.81 3.78
CA SER A 224 15.26 2.30 2.42
C SER A 224 15.22 1.17 1.40
N ALA A 225 16.04 0.12 1.56
CA ALA A 225 16.03 -1.05 0.69
C ALA A 225 14.69 -1.79 0.74
N VAL A 226 14.10 -1.99 1.94
CA VAL A 226 12.79 -2.66 2.08
C VAL A 226 11.68 -1.81 1.46
N LYS A 227 11.67 -0.48 1.70
CA LYS A 227 10.68 0.44 1.12
C LYS A 227 10.78 0.50 -0.41
N ALA A 228 12.01 0.59 -0.94
CA ALA A 228 12.24 0.59 -2.38
C ALA A 228 11.79 -0.73 -3.05
N ILE A 229 12.05 -1.89 -2.41
CA ILE A 229 11.54 -3.19 -2.87
C ILE A 229 10.01 -3.21 -2.88
N ALA A 230 9.36 -2.67 -1.85
CA ALA A 230 7.90 -2.60 -1.80
C ALA A 230 7.32 -1.76 -2.93
N ASN A 231 7.92 -0.60 -3.23
CA ASN A 231 7.51 0.28 -4.32
C ASN A 231 7.74 -0.37 -5.70
N GLU A 232 8.87 -1.04 -5.90
CA GLU A 232 9.23 -1.68 -7.17
C GLU A 232 8.28 -2.83 -7.51
N PHE A 233 7.93 -3.67 -6.52
CA PHE A 233 7.11 -4.86 -6.71
C PHE A 233 5.62 -4.66 -6.40
N ALA A 234 5.17 -3.46 -6.07
CA ALA A 234 3.76 -3.14 -5.87
C ALA A 234 2.88 -3.52 -7.09
N PRO A 235 3.30 -3.25 -8.36
CA PRO A 235 2.56 -3.67 -9.55
C PRO A 235 2.46 -5.20 -9.72
N GLU A 236 3.37 -5.96 -9.12
CA GLU A 236 3.38 -7.43 -9.13
C GLU A 236 2.55 -8.06 -8.01
N GLY A 237 1.91 -7.22 -7.17
CA GLY A 237 1.02 -7.68 -6.09
C GLY A 237 1.64 -7.63 -4.70
N LEU A 238 2.80 -7.00 -4.52
CA LEU A 238 3.39 -6.81 -3.20
C LEU A 238 2.70 -5.67 -2.44
N ARG A 239 2.49 -5.88 -1.14
CA ARG A 239 2.02 -4.86 -0.21
C ARG A 239 2.94 -4.83 1.02
N LEU A 240 3.24 -3.63 1.50
CA LEU A 240 4.05 -3.41 2.70
C LEU A 240 3.14 -3.02 3.86
N VAL A 241 3.30 -3.70 4.99
CA VAL A 241 2.63 -3.36 6.25
C VAL A 241 3.70 -3.01 7.27
N GLU A 242 3.84 -1.73 7.59
CA GLU A 242 4.76 -1.28 8.62
C GLU A 242 4.15 -1.51 10.00
N VAL A 243 4.89 -2.21 10.85
CA VAL A 243 4.49 -2.62 12.20
C VAL A 243 5.46 -2.03 13.20
N LYS A 244 4.94 -1.28 14.16
CA LYS A 244 5.74 -0.78 15.28
C LYS A 244 5.97 -1.90 16.30
N LYS A 245 7.11 -1.87 16.98
CA LYS A 245 7.49 -2.87 17.98
C LYS A 245 6.41 -3.11 19.05
N ASN A 246 5.76 -2.05 19.52
CA ASN A 246 4.69 -2.14 20.54
C ASN A 246 3.36 -2.69 20.01
N GLN A 247 3.28 -3.02 18.72
CA GLN A 247 2.08 -3.57 18.06
C GLN A 247 2.24 -5.06 17.71
N LEU A 248 3.37 -5.68 18.03
CA LEU A 248 3.65 -7.07 17.66
C LEU A 248 2.59 -8.06 18.16
N TYR A 249 1.97 -7.80 19.31
CA TYR A 249 0.91 -8.64 19.85
C TYR A 249 -0.38 -8.66 19.01
N GLN A 250 -0.59 -7.68 18.12
CA GLN A 250 -1.74 -7.58 17.22
C GLN A 250 -1.53 -8.34 15.88
N ILE A 251 -0.28 -8.74 15.61
CA ILE A 251 0.10 -9.29 14.31
C ILE A 251 -0.51 -10.66 14.00
N PRO A 252 -0.64 -11.61 14.96
CA PRO A 252 -1.26 -12.90 14.64
C PRO A 252 -2.66 -12.76 14.04
N ASP A 253 -3.55 -11.98 14.65
CA ASP A 253 -4.90 -11.74 14.14
C ASP A 253 -4.91 -11.06 12.76
N LEU A 254 -3.93 -10.17 12.53
CA LEU A 254 -3.74 -9.52 11.25
C LEU A 254 -3.26 -10.50 10.18
N MET A 255 -2.33 -11.37 10.52
CA MET A 255 -1.84 -12.41 9.59
C MET A 255 -2.95 -13.36 9.15
N ASP A 256 -3.83 -13.76 10.05
CA ASP A 256 -4.98 -14.61 9.73
C ASP A 256 -5.93 -13.93 8.74
N LYS A 257 -6.18 -12.64 8.91
CA LYS A 257 -6.98 -11.85 7.95
C LYS A 257 -6.30 -11.71 6.59
N LEU A 258 -4.99 -11.51 6.56
CA LEU A 258 -4.21 -11.35 5.35
C LEU A 258 -3.95 -12.67 4.62
N ALA A 259 -3.95 -13.80 5.33
CA ALA A 259 -3.70 -15.12 4.76
C ALA A 259 -4.69 -15.51 3.65
N ALA A 260 -5.94 -15.06 3.77
CA ALA A 260 -6.99 -15.29 2.77
C ALA A 260 -6.91 -14.35 1.55
N ASN A 261 -6.04 -13.34 1.58
CA ASN A 261 -5.90 -12.37 0.49
C ASN A 261 -4.96 -12.89 -0.59
N PRO A 262 -5.29 -12.76 -1.89
CA PRO A 262 -4.45 -13.27 -2.99
C PRO A 262 -3.13 -12.52 -3.16
N LEU A 263 -3.01 -11.31 -2.60
CA LEU A 263 -1.79 -10.51 -2.66
C LEU A 263 -0.69 -11.07 -1.76
N LYS A 264 0.53 -10.55 -1.93
CA LYS A 264 1.69 -10.89 -1.10
C LYS A 264 2.03 -9.73 -0.17
N PHE A 265 2.41 -10.06 1.06
CA PHE A 265 2.62 -9.08 2.12
C PHE A 265 4.02 -9.19 2.73
N ILE A 266 4.67 -8.06 2.89
CA ILE A 266 5.83 -7.91 3.78
C ILE A 266 5.34 -7.21 5.05
N LEU A 267 5.43 -7.91 6.19
CA LEU A 267 5.29 -7.28 7.50
C LEU A 267 6.66 -6.69 7.87
N PHE A 268 6.75 -5.38 7.88
CA PHE A 268 8.00 -4.67 8.06
C PHE A 268 8.13 -4.10 9.47
N ILE A 269 9.17 -4.53 10.19
CA ILE A 269 9.49 -4.08 11.55
C ILE A 269 10.82 -3.30 11.48
N ASP A 270 10.73 -1.98 11.56
CA ASP A 270 11.93 -1.13 11.48
C ASP A 270 12.58 -0.94 12.85
N ASP A 271 13.92 -0.86 12.87
CA ASP A 271 14.79 -0.66 14.04
C ASP A 271 14.49 -1.61 15.21
N LEU A 272 14.40 -2.90 14.91
CA LEU A 272 14.11 -3.94 15.88
C LEU A 272 15.27 -4.08 16.89
N SER A 273 14.97 -3.84 18.15
CA SER A 273 15.90 -4.04 19.27
C SER A 273 15.13 -4.41 20.53
N PHE A 274 15.67 -5.33 21.34
CA PHE A 274 15.07 -5.77 22.60
C PHE A 274 15.96 -5.44 23.78
N THR A 275 15.33 -5.27 24.94
CA THR A 275 15.96 -5.32 26.24
C THR A 275 15.73 -6.69 26.87
N ALA A 276 16.46 -7.05 27.90
CA ALA A 276 16.41 -8.37 28.52
C ALA A 276 14.99 -8.82 28.96
N ASN A 277 14.13 -7.88 29.35
CA ASN A 277 12.77 -8.12 29.86
C ASN A 277 11.68 -7.55 28.93
N ASP A 278 11.84 -7.67 27.61
CA ASP A 278 10.89 -7.10 26.66
C ASP A 278 9.81 -8.13 26.30
N ASP A 279 8.57 -7.88 26.73
CA ASP A 279 7.41 -8.74 26.45
C ASP A 279 7.15 -8.95 24.93
N ASN A 280 7.59 -8.01 24.11
CA ASN A 280 7.47 -8.11 22.65
C ASN A 280 8.33 -9.23 22.03
N PHE A 281 9.31 -9.74 22.76
CA PHE A 281 10.13 -10.86 22.33
C PHE A 281 9.31 -12.13 22.09
N ALA A 282 8.42 -12.47 23.01
CA ALA A 282 7.55 -13.64 22.89
C ALA A 282 6.58 -13.50 21.72
N ALA A 283 6.03 -12.30 21.51
CA ALA A 283 5.17 -11.99 20.38
C ALA A 283 5.90 -12.17 19.04
N LEU A 284 7.11 -11.61 18.89
CA LEU A 284 7.89 -11.78 17.67
C LEU A 284 8.27 -13.25 17.41
N LYS A 285 8.63 -13.99 18.47
CA LYS A 285 8.93 -15.41 18.36
C LYS A 285 7.73 -16.16 17.78
N ALA A 286 6.53 -15.96 18.31
CA ALA A 286 5.29 -16.57 17.81
C ALA A 286 5.02 -16.22 16.34
N ILE A 287 5.23 -14.96 15.94
CA ILE A 287 5.09 -14.50 14.55
C ILE A 287 6.06 -15.24 13.61
N LEU A 288 7.33 -15.38 14.00
CA LEU A 288 8.35 -16.02 13.17
C LEU A 288 8.21 -17.54 13.07
N GLU A 289 7.70 -18.20 14.13
CA GLU A 289 7.45 -19.65 14.16
C GLU A 289 6.17 -20.03 13.41
N GLY A 290 5.24 -19.09 13.24
CA GLY A 290 3.89 -19.32 12.71
C GLY A 290 2.91 -19.74 13.81
N SER A 291 1.61 -19.54 13.54
CA SER A 291 0.53 -20.04 14.41
C SER A 291 0.37 -21.55 14.28
N VAL A 292 -0.41 -22.17 15.17
CA VAL A 292 -0.75 -23.61 15.13
C VAL A 292 -1.37 -24.03 13.78
N GLY A 293 -1.94 -23.08 13.02
CA GLY A 293 -2.50 -23.28 11.67
C GLY A 293 -1.50 -23.32 10.51
N GLY A 294 -0.19 -23.22 10.80
CA GLY A 294 0.85 -23.16 9.78
C GLY A 294 1.22 -21.71 9.36
N ARG A 295 2.31 -21.60 8.60
CA ARG A 295 2.79 -20.30 8.11
C ARG A 295 2.00 -19.87 6.87
N ALA A 296 1.43 -18.66 6.87
CA ALA A 296 0.79 -18.09 5.69
C ALA A 296 1.82 -17.96 4.54
N GLN A 297 1.53 -18.58 3.40
CA GLN A 297 2.45 -18.64 2.25
C GLN A 297 2.56 -17.31 1.48
N ASN A 298 1.67 -16.39 1.79
CA ASN A 298 1.62 -15.07 1.15
C ASN A 298 2.19 -13.95 2.03
N ILE A 299 2.78 -14.28 3.20
CA ILE A 299 3.30 -13.30 4.16
C ILE A 299 4.75 -13.63 4.51
N ALA A 300 5.63 -12.61 4.49
CA ALA A 300 6.98 -12.68 5.00
C ALA A 300 7.26 -11.52 5.95
N VAL A 301 8.02 -11.77 7.02
CA VAL A 301 8.42 -10.75 7.99
C VAL A 301 9.82 -10.24 7.65
N TYR A 302 9.94 -8.94 7.41
CA TYR A 302 11.21 -8.27 7.19
C TYR A 302 11.49 -7.34 8.37
N ALA A 303 12.65 -7.49 8.97
CA ALA A 303 13.05 -6.65 10.09
C ALA A 303 14.40 -5.98 9.81
N THR A 304 14.57 -4.75 10.28
CA THR A 304 15.88 -4.12 10.31
C THR A 304 16.38 -4.01 11.75
N SER A 305 17.70 -4.06 11.92
CA SER A 305 18.33 -3.82 13.21
C SER A 305 19.70 -3.17 13.05
N ASN A 306 20.05 -2.31 13.99
CA ASN A 306 21.40 -1.75 14.07
C ASN A 306 22.37 -2.69 14.82
N ARG A 307 21.90 -3.87 15.25
CA ARG A 307 22.68 -4.83 16.04
C ARG A 307 22.49 -6.26 15.52
N ARG A 308 23.59 -7.01 15.49
CA ARG A 308 23.59 -8.40 15.00
C ARG A 308 22.71 -9.31 15.86
N HIS A 309 22.71 -9.11 17.16
CA HIS A 309 22.03 -9.99 18.12
C HIS A 309 20.74 -9.40 18.69
N LEU A 310 20.23 -8.29 18.13
CA LEU A 310 18.98 -7.62 18.53
C LEU A 310 18.95 -7.09 19.98
N ILE A 311 20.10 -7.01 20.68
CA ILE A 311 20.19 -6.61 22.09
C ILE A 311 20.78 -5.22 22.25
N LYS A 312 20.20 -4.43 23.20
CA LYS A 312 20.88 -3.26 23.79
C LYS A 312 21.73 -3.74 24.98
N GLU A 313 23.06 -3.73 24.82
CA GLU A 313 23.96 -3.82 25.98
C GLU A 313 23.97 -2.46 26.69
N THR A 314 23.54 -2.44 27.94
CA THR A 314 23.73 -1.27 28.80
C THR A 314 25.03 -1.42 29.59
N LEU A 315 25.70 -0.30 29.87
CA LEU A 315 26.96 -0.31 30.65
C LEU A 315 26.75 -0.88 32.07
N SER A 316 25.53 -0.88 32.60
CA SER A 316 25.14 -1.48 33.87
C SER A 316 25.08 -3.01 33.81
N ASP A 317 24.95 -3.63 32.64
CA ASP A 317 24.87 -5.08 32.49
C ASP A 317 26.25 -5.75 32.62
N ARG A 318 27.34 -4.97 32.74
CA ARG A 318 28.71 -5.49 32.94
C ARG A 318 29.10 -5.81 34.37
N THR A 319 28.22 -5.59 35.34
CA THR A 319 28.55 -5.71 36.76
C THR A 319 27.65 -6.61 37.60
N GLY A 320 26.83 -7.50 37.04
CA GLY A 320 26.00 -8.37 37.86
C GLY A 320 25.34 -9.54 37.14
N ASP A 321 25.60 -10.73 37.63
CA ASP A 321 24.95 -12.02 37.36
C ASP A 321 25.12 -12.63 35.95
N ASP A 322 26.25 -13.26 35.70
CA ASP A 322 26.64 -13.94 34.45
C ASP A 322 25.63 -14.99 33.95
N ILE A 323 24.77 -15.54 34.77
CA ILE A 323 23.83 -16.62 34.41
C ILE A 323 22.61 -16.07 33.64
N HIS A 324 22.05 -14.95 34.07
CA HIS A 324 20.91 -14.32 33.41
C HIS A 324 21.29 -13.69 32.06
N GLU A 325 22.55 -13.24 31.92
CA GLU A 325 23.07 -12.69 30.67
C GLU A 325 23.27 -13.77 29.61
N ALA A 326 23.78 -14.93 29.98
CA ALA A 326 23.98 -16.08 29.09
C ALA A 326 22.62 -16.59 28.56
N ASP A 327 21.62 -16.73 29.40
CA ASP A 327 20.25 -17.15 29.04
C ASP A 327 19.58 -16.16 28.07
N THR A 328 19.75 -14.86 28.33
CA THR A 328 19.18 -13.81 27.47
C THR A 328 19.87 -13.78 26.12
N ARG A 329 21.21 -13.90 26.07
CA ARG A 329 21.96 -14.01 24.80
C ARG A 329 21.54 -15.25 24.00
N GLN A 330 21.38 -16.38 24.65
CA GLN A 330 20.97 -17.63 24.01
C GLN A 330 19.55 -17.52 23.44
N LYS A 331 18.59 -16.92 24.17
CA LYS A 331 17.23 -16.65 23.68
C LYS A 331 17.23 -15.77 22.45
N LEU A 332 18.03 -14.72 22.42
CA LEU A 332 18.09 -13.75 21.33
C LEU A 332 18.90 -14.25 20.11
N MET A 333 19.94 -15.08 20.34
CA MET A 333 20.57 -15.83 19.25
C MET A 333 19.60 -16.79 18.58
N SER A 334 18.75 -17.44 19.38
CA SER A 334 17.68 -18.32 18.88
C SER A 334 16.63 -17.55 18.06
N LEU A 335 16.34 -16.30 18.38
CA LEU A 335 15.42 -15.46 17.62
C LEU A 335 16.00 -15.05 16.26
N SER A 336 17.26 -14.60 16.24
CA SER A 336 17.92 -14.24 14.98
C SER A 336 18.08 -15.44 14.04
N ALA A 337 18.26 -16.64 14.58
CA ALA A 337 18.28 -17.88 13.80
C ALA A 337 16.94 -18.25 13.14
N ARG A 338 15.80 -17.69 13.63
CA ARG A 338 14.48 -17.88 13.02
C ARG A 338 14.23 -17.03 11.79
N PHE A 339 15.07 -16.02 11.55
CA PHE A 339 15.12 -15.37 10.25
C PHE A 339 15.90 -16.26 9.29
N GLY A 340 15.22 -16.90 8.37
CA GLY A 340 15.85 -17.82 7.42
C GLY A 340 16.83 -17.14 6.46
N LEU A 341 16.74 -15.82 6.30
CA LEU A 341 17.67 -15.01 5.53
C LEU A 341 18.17 -13.83 6.37
N THR A 342 19.47 -13.77 6.56
CA THR A 342 20.12 -12.65 7.25
C THR A 342 21.07 -11.94 6.30
N VAL A 343 20.93 -10.61 6.16
CA VAL A 343 21.72 -9.78 5.26
C VAL A 343 22.39 -8.66 6.06
N THR A 344 23.71 -8.53 5.89
CA THR A 344 24.53 -7.59 6.64
C THR A 344 24.84 -6.34 5.81
N PHE A 345 24.53 -5.17 6.36
CA PHE A 345 24.82 -3.86 5.81
C PHE A 345 25.92 -3.19 6.66
N GLN A 346 27.15 -3.48 6.37
CA GLN A 346 28.30 -2.90 7.07
C GLN A 346 28.54 -1.45 6.62
N ARG A 347 29.15 -0.65 7.50
CA ARG A 347 29.63 0.68 7.14
C ARG A 347 30.51 0.62 5.91
N PRO A 348 30.33 1.50 4.92
CA PRO A 348 31.09 1.42 3.67
C PRO A 348 32.56 1.80 3.92
N GLU A 349 33.45 1.03 3.34
CA GLU A 349 34.85 1.40 3.18
C GLU A 349 34.96 2.60 2.23
N LYS A 350 36.14 3.23 2.21
CA LYS A 350 36.40 4.44 1.42
C LYS A 350 35.99 4.28 -0.04
N ALA A 351 36.40 3.24 -0.71
CA ALA A 351 36.11 3.01 -2.13
C ALA A 351 34.56 2.90 -2.39
N ARG A 352 33.85 2.13 -1.55
CA ARG A 352 32.38 2.02 -1.68
C ARG A 352 31.69 3.36 -1.39
N PHE A 353 32.17 4.14 -0.44
CA PHE A 353 31.64 5.47 -0.14
C PHE A 353 31.81 6.44 -1.30
N GLU A 354 33.00 6.43 -1.94
CA GLU A 354 33.30 7.22 -3.13
C GLU A 354 32.36 6.84 -4.30
N THR A 355 32.18 5.54 -4.56
CA THR A 355 31.21 5.07 -5.57
C THR A 355 29.79 5.58 -5.29
N ILE A 356 29.33 5.50 -4.03
CA ILE A 356 28.01 5.99 -3.63
C ILE A 356 27.88 7.50 -3.89
N LEU A 357 28.91 8.28 -3.56
CA LEU A 357 28.93 9.72 -3.81
C LEU A 357 28.88 10.07 -5.30
N GLU A 358 29.67 9.40 -6.12
CA GLU A 358 29.70 9.62 -7.56
C GLU A 358 28.36 9.31 -8.22
N GLU A 359 27.72 8.20 -7.83
CA GLU A 359 26.39 7.85 -8.35
C GLU A 359 25.32 8.83 -7.87
N LEU A 360 25.31 9.24 -6.60
CA LEU A 360 24.38 10.26 -6.10
C LEU A 360 24.63 11.61 -6.78
N ALA A 361 25.88 12.01 -6.99
CA ALA A 361 26.20 13.26 -7.70
C ALA A 361 25.67 13.27 -9.13
N LYS A 362 25.74 12.14 -9.84
CA LYS A 362 25.12 11.97 -11.17
C LYS A 362 23.60 12.08 -11.12
N GLN A 363 22.96 11.39 -10.15
CA GLN A 363 21.50 11.41 -9.99
C GLN A 363 20.96 12.82 -9.72
N HIS A 364 21.70 13.63 -8.93
CA HIS A 364 21.36 14.99 -8.56
C HIS A 364 21.97 16.07 -9.49
N ASN A 365 22.64 15.67 -10.60
CA ASN A 365 23.28 16.57 -11.56
C ASN A 365 24.25 17.58 -10.91
N ILE A 366 25.03 17.16 -9.92
CA ILE A 366 25.98 18.00 -9.21
C ILE A 366 27.17 18.36 -10.15
N GLN A 367 27.35 19.64 -10.41
CA GLN A 367 28.40 20.19 -11.30
C GLN A 367 29.67 20.53 -10.50
N MET A 368 30.26 19.52 -9.81
CA MET A 368 31.49 19.68 -9.06
C MET A 368 32.54 18.69 -9.58
N PRO A 369 33.83 19.09 -9.74
CA PRO A 369 34.89 18.14 -10.10
C PRO A 369 34.97 17.01 -9.09
N THR A 370 35.12 15.77 -9.58
CA THR A 370 35.08 14.55 -8.74
C THR A 370 36.07 14.61 -7.58
N GLU A 371 37.29 15.06 -7.81
CA GLU A 371 38.28 15.18 -6.74
C GLU A 371 37.86 16.12 -5.62
N GLN A 372 37.26 17.26 -5.98
CA GLN A 372 36.76 18.24 -5.02
C GLN A 372 35.52 17.70 -4.27
N LEU A 373 34.63 17.00 -5.00
CA LEU A 373 33.45 16.33 -4.42
C LEU A 373 33.88 15.33 -3.34
N LEU A 374 34.80 14.43 -3.67
CA LEU A 374 35.27 13.37 -2.78
C LEU A 374 36.00 13.96 -1.55
N LEU A 375 36.86 14.97 -1.74
CA LEU A 375 37.56 15.62 -0.66
C LEU A 375 36.60 16.29 0.34
N LYS A 376 35.64 17.07 -0.17
CA LYS A 376 34.65 17.76 0.67
C LYS A 376 33.70 16.77 1.37
N ALA A 377 33.27 15.74 0.66
CA ALA A 377 32.41 14.71 1.21
C ALA A 377 33.11 13.92 2.34
N GLU A 378 34.40 13.62 2.20
CA GLU A 378 35.17 12.95 3.24
C GLU A 378 35.29 13.84 4.49
N ALA A 379 35.60 15.13 4.32
CA ALA A 379 35.63 16.09 5.42
C ALA A 379 34.25 16.25 6.10
N PHE A 380 33.17 16.19 5.33
CA PHE A 380 31.79 16.17 5.83
C PHE A 380 31.50 14.89 6.62
N ALA A 381 31.88 13.73 6.08
CA ALA A 381 31.69 12.45 6.74
C ALA A 381 32.41 12.34 8.08
N LEU A 382 33.63 12.85 8.18
CA LEU A 382 34.38 12.90 9.45
C LEU A 382 33.62 13.69 10.53
N ARG A 383 33.02 14.80 10.16
CA ARG A 383 32.22 15.64 11.09
C ARG A 383 30.88 15.00 11.44
N ALA A 384 30.29 14.24 10.52
CA ALA A 384 28.99 13.56 10.67
C ALA A 384 29.08 12.19 11.38
N GLY A 385 30.22 11.81 11.93
CA GLY A 385 30.40 10.54 12.65
C GLY A 385 30.77 9.33 11.78
N GLY A 386 31.19 9.57 10.53
CA GLY A 386 31.76 8.57 9.65
C GLY A 386 30.99 8.38 8.33
N ARG A 387 31.55 7.55 7.46
CA ARG A 387 31.01 7.26 6.13
C ARG A 387 29.72 6.44 6.25
N SER A 388 28.67 6.86 5.55
CA SER A 388 27.45 6.08 5.34
C SER A 388 26.69 6.62 4.13
N PRO A 389 25.81 5.84 3.48
CA PRO A 389 24.91 6.33 2.42
C PRO A 389 24.06 7.52 2.83
N ARG A 390 23.57 7.53 4.08
CA ARG A 390 22.85 8.68 4.63
C ARG A 390 23.67 9.95 4.63
N VAL A 391 24.94 9.87 5.07
CA VAL A 391 25.86 11.01 5.09
C VAL A 391 26.21 11.45 3.68
N ALA A 392 26.40 10.52 2.74
CA ALA A 392 26.61 10.83 1.33
C ALA A 392 25.43 11.60 0.74
N LYS A 393 24.19 11.10 0.97
CA LYS A 393 22.96 11.75 0.49
C LYS A 393 22.82 13.16 1.08
N GLN A 394 23.00 13.31 2.39
CA GLN A 394 22.95 14.63 3.06
C GLN A 394 23.97 15.62 2.49
N PHE A 395 25.17 15.15 2.18
CA PHE A 395 26.19 16.01 1.57
C PHE A 395 25.77 16.44 0.14
N ILE A 396 25.26 15.54 -0.68
CA ILE A 396 24.79 15.83 -2.04
C ILE A 396 23.60 16.80 -2.01
N GLU A 397 22.63 16.60 -1.13
CA GLU A 397 21.49 17.50 -0.94
C GLU A 397 21.95 18.92 -0.53
N GLN A 398 22.99 19.03 0.30
CA GLN A 398 23.58 20.34 0.66
C GLN A 398 24.33 20.99 -0.52
N CYS A 399 24.96 20.19 -1.40
CA CYS A 399 25.55 20.70 -2.63
C CYS A 399 24.48 21.23 -3.58
N GLU A 400 23.39 20.49 -3.78
CA GLU A 400 22.24 20.87 -4.59
C GLU A 400 21.60 22.18 -4.07
N ALA A 401 21.44 22.29 -2.75
CA ALA A 401 20.93 23.52 -2.10
C ALA A 401 21.92 24.70 -2.09
N GLY A 402 23.14 24.54 -2.61
CA GLY A 402 24.17 25.58 -2.64
C GLY A 402 24.82 25.89 -1.28
N VAL A 403 24.58 25.06 -0.26
CA VAL A 403 25.15 25.22 1.10
C VAL A 403 26.63 24.77 1.12
N GLN A 404 26.96 23.78 0.33
CA GLN A 404 28.33 23.27 0.11
C GLN A 404 28.79 23.69 -1.29
N LYS A 405 29.53 24.81 -1.39
CA LYS A 405 30.10 25.31 -2.64
C LYS A 405 31.48 24.78 -2.92
#